data_7910b7e7884a1e58b6f2239b1953c7ed
#
_entry.id   7910b7e7884a1e58b6f2239b1953c7ed
#
_cell.length_a   1.000
_cell.length_b   1.000
_cell.length_c   1.000
_cell.angle_alpha   90.00
_cell.angle_beta   90.00
_cell.angle_gamma   90.00
#
_symmetry.space_group_name_H-M   'P 1'
#
loop_
_entity.id
_entity.type
_entity.pdbx_description
1 polymer ?
#
loop_
_entity_poly.entity_id
_entity_poly.type
_entity_poly.pdbx_seq_one_letter_code
_entity_poly.pdbx_strand_id
1 'polypeptide(L)'
;MKRSMGKRVQGRAPEGTQAIKAAKSVRQEHVIRSADLEESREKMTQQRDLSRRTFLLGLGATAAVASYGLAGCAPKSKSAAPNDGMQGDDSSSTAKGDAPNTVQAVAETPAKNTETKSADLVVIGSGIAGMSAAVEASRAGATVVVLEKTAITGGDSSICSGNFYCCESKTQDELGYTDYGTPEDIAQFFFAQSDEDANMDICRLVAENGGAALDWLVDMGCEFDKKPGDNVSDRSMLSKTGGKGIVDVLVSEAEKNGAELMMETRAIGLKTDAGRVTGVIARQGTTEYDISARSVVIASGGFDGQDWSKELYAPGAVGWHTFSSPGNTGDGIELAKEADALILLKGGLSQIHLVGKKPLALNDEVSKLRMINTGIFVTDLAYRCANESMTSQFDYFIPFVESGRKQFAIICDSNQPETRLELLKQGIEKGVVDTADTIEELAVAAGLPSYPLAKTVEAYNALCDAGEDTAFHKKPEDLQRVEQAPFFAVQITPNTNDSFGQLAISTKAEVLNGQRQPIAGLYAAGTIANAELFYLRYAVSGASLCMGTVTGRIAAQSALADS
;
A
#
# COMPACT_ATOMS: atom_id res chain seq x y z
N MET A 1 -1.38 79.15 -19.65
CA MET A 1 -2.52 79.70 -18.86
C MET A 1 -3.47 78.54 -18.47
N LYS A 2 -3.82 78.44 -17.17
CA LYS A 2 -4.87 77.60 -16.51
C LYS A 2 -4.74 76.06 -16.62
N ARG A 3 -4.20 75.39 -15.62
CA ARG A 3 -4.78 74.73 -14.39
C ARG A 3 -6.09 73.97 -14.67
N SER A 4 -6.03 72.65 -14.52
CA SER A 4 -7.16 71.82 -14.07
C SER A 4 -6.66 70.68 -13.19
N MET A 5 -7.34 70.51 -12.08
CA MET A 5 -7.03 69.74 -10.89
C MET A 5 -7.17 68.24 -11.09
N GLY A 6 -6.28 67.51 -10.39
CA GLY A 6 -6.37 66.07 -10.27
C GLY A 6 -7.54 65.59 -9.38
N LYS A 7 -8.13 64.51 -9.76
CA LYS A 7 -8.96 63.67 -8.85
C LYS A 7 -8.10 62.51 -8.34
N ARG A 8 -7.89 62.48 -7.02
CA ARG A 8 -7.35 61.29 -6.31
C ARG A 8 -8.37 60.16 -6.39
N VAL A 9 -7.96 59.08 -6.98
CA VAL A 9 -8.64 57.79 -6.85
C VAL A 9 -8.11 57.15 -5.57
N GLN A 10 -8.98 56.98 -4.58
CA GLN A 10 -8.70 56.17 -3.37
C GLN A 10 -8.64 54.71 -3.79
N GLY A 11 -7.45 54.12 -3.71
CA GLY A 11 -7.24 52.69 -3.90
C GLY A 11 -7.92 51.87 -2.79
N ARG A 12 -8.73 50.91 -3.15
CA ARG A 12 -9.16 49.82 -2.26
C ARG A 12 -7.94 48.97 -1.90
N ALA A 13 -7.76 48.69 -0.62
CA ALA A 13 -6.77 47.72 -0.13
C ALA A 13 -7.17 46.31 -0.59
N PRO A 14 -6.21 45.46 -0.90
CA PRO A 14 -6.50 44.11 -1.39
C PRO A 14 -7.09 43.23 -0.28
N GLU A 15 -8.04 42.37 -0.64
CA GLU A 15 -8.80 41.46 0.22
C GLU A 15 -7.94 40.40 0.97
N GLY A 16 -6.62 40.37 0.75
CA GLY A 16 -5.70 39.46 1.43
C GLY A 16 -5.57 39.64 2.96
N THR A 17 -5.97 40.81 3.51
CA THR A 17 -5.79 41.09 4.94
C THR A 17 -6.87 40.47 5.82
N GLN A 18 -8.02 40.10 5.27
CA GLN A 18 -9.08 39.39 6.01
C GLN A 18 -8.81 37.88 6.10
N ALA A 19 -8.25 37.29 5.05
CA ALA A 19 -7.85 35.87 5.05
C ALA A 19 -6.72 35.57 6.07
N ILE A 20 -5.76 36.49 6.19
CA ILE A 20 -4.65 36.35 7.17
C ILE A 20 -5.15 36.51 8.62
N LYS A 21 -6.19 37.31 8.87
CA LYS A 21 -6.79 37.41 10.21
C LYS A 21 -7.64 36.18 10.56
N ALA A 22 -8.33 35.58 9.62
CA ALA A 22 -9.06 34.33 9.80
C ALA A 22 -8.10 33.16 10.06
N ALA A 23 -6.99 33.06 9.32
CA ALA A 23 -5.97 32.04 9.55
C ALA A 23 -5.26 32.16 10.90
N LYS A 24 -5.08 33.38 11.41
CA LYS A 24 -4.52 33.61 12.76
C LYS A 24 -5.50 33.26 13.88
N SER A 25 -6.81 33.45 13.68
CA SER A 25 -7.85 33.06 14.64
C SER A 25 -7.96 31.53 14.73
N VAL A 26 -7.92 30.83 13.61
CA VAL A 26 -7.92 29.36 13.58
C VAL A 26 -6.65 28.77 14.23
N ARG A 27 -5.48 29.41 14.07
CA ARG A 27 -4.26 28.99 14.77
C ARG A 27 -4.33 29.18 16.29
N GLN A 28 -5.02 30.20 16.80
CA GLN A 28 -5.18 30.38 18.24
C GLN A 28 -6.17 29.38 18.87
N GLU A 29 -7.20 28.95 18.14
CA GLU A 29 -8.08 27.86 18.58
C GLU A 29 -7.40 26.49 18.55
N HIS A 30 -6.47 26.25 17.62
CA HIS A 30 -5.69 24.99 17.58
C HIS A 30 -4.64 24.90 18.70
N VAL A 31 -4.08 25.99 19.16
CA VAL A 31 -3.10 26.00 20.29
C VAL A 31 -3.76 25.66 21.62
N ILE A 32 -5.04 25.98 21.81
CA ILE A 32 -5.79 25.60 23.02
C ILE A 32 -6.13 24.09 23.00
N ARG A 33 -6.28 23.48 21.82
CA ARG A 33 -6.53 22.04 21.67
C ARG A 33 -5.27 21.16 21.78
N SER A 34 -4.07 21.70 21.64
CA SER A 34 -2.83 20.91 21.76
C SER A 34 -2.57 20.43 23.20
N ALA A 35 -2.96 21.19 24.21
CA ALA A 35 -2.84 20.78 25.62
C ALA A 35 -3.82 19.62 25.95
N ASP A 36 -5.04 19.68 25.42
CA ASP A 36 -6.04 18.61 25.58
C ASP A 36 -5.64 17.33 24.81
N LEU A 37 -4.90 17.47 23.72
CA LEU A 37 -4.37 16.36 22.93
C LEU A 37 -3.19 15.66 23.62
N GLU A 38 -2.33 16.37 24.32
CA GLU A 38 -1.27 15.77 25.13
C GLU A 38 -1.85 14.96 26.30
N GLU A 39 -2.84 15.50 27.02
CA GLU A 39 -3.53 14.76 28.07
C GLU A 39 -4.28 13.53 27.54
N SER A 40 -4.86 13.61 26.35
CA SER A 40 -5.50 12.48 25.67
C SER A 40 -4.49 11.45 25.19
N ARG A 41 -3.30 11.87 24.72
CA ARG A 41 -2.19 10.98 24.35
C ARG A 41 -1.61 10.24 25.55
N GLU A 42 -1.43 10.92 26.70
CA GLU A 42 -0.98 10.27 27.93
C GLU A 42 -2.00 9.24 28.44
N LYS A 43 -3.30 9.55 28.40
CA LYS A 43 -4.37 8.61 28.77
C LYS A 43 -4.42 7.40 27.82
N MET A 44 -4.25 7.59 26.50
CA MET A 44 -4.17 6.48 25.54
C MET A 44 -2.91 5.64 25.72
N THR A 45 -1.78 6.26 26.03
CA THR A 45 -0.53 5.51 26.28
C THR A 45 -0.63 4.69 27.56
N GLN A 46 -1.22 5.22 28.63
CA GLN A 46 -1.49 4.47 29.87
C GLN A 46 -2.49 3.32 29.66
N GLN A 47 -3.50 3.52 28.81
CA GLN A 47 -4.49 2.50 28.47
C GLN A 47 -3.89 1.38 27.59
N ARG A 48 -2.96 1.70 26.70
CA ARG A 48 -2.18 0.72 25.92
C ARG A 48 -1.24 -0.10 26.79
N ASP A 49 -0.59 0.49 27.78
CA ASP A 49 0.29 -0.24 28.71
C ASP A 49 -0.50 -1.15 29.66
N LEU A 50 -1.70 -0.75 30.08
CA LEU A 50 -2.62 -1.61 30.85
C LEU A 50 -3.12 -2.78 29.98
N SER A 51 -3.46 -2.56 28.73
CA SER A 51 -3.88 -3.61 27.80
C SER A 51 -2.75 -4.63 27.53
N ARG A 52 -1.50 -4.19 27.35
CA ARG A 52 -0.34 -5.08 27.17
C ARG A 52 -0.05 -5.90 28.44
N ARG A 53 -0.16 -5.30 29.63
CA ARG A 53 0.02 -6.04 30.91
C ARG A 53 -1.07 -7.06 31.14
N THR A 54 -2.32 -6.74 30.80
CA THR A 54 -3.45 -7.68 30.92
C THR A 54 -3.34 -8.83 29.91
N PHE A 55 -2.84 -8.57 28.71
CA PHE A 55 -2.59 -9.59 27.69
C PHE A 55 -1.46 -10.55 28.10
N LEU A 56 -0.36 -10.02 28.65
CA LEU A 56 0.77 -10.85 29.13
C LEU A 56 0.41 -11.66 30.38
N LEU A 57 -0.45 -11.14 31.26
CA LEU A 57 -0.97 -11.88 32.43
C LEU A 57 -1.98 -12.96 32.01
N GLY A 58 -2.76 -12.74 30.94
CA GLY A 58 -3.66 -13.75 30.37
C GLY A 58 -2.94 -14.94 29.75
N LEU A 59 -1.79 -14.74 29.12
CA LEU A 59 -0.94 -15.82 28.58
C LEU A 59 -0.26 -16.66 29.67
N GLY A 60 0.05 -16.07 30.82
CA GLY A 60 0.61 -16.79 31.96
C GLY A 60 -0.41 -17.70 32.69
N ALA A 61 -1.70 -17.38 32.63
CA ALA A 61 -2.75 -18.14 33.30
C ALA A 61 -3.22 -19.39 32.51
N THR A 62 -3.08 -19.36 31.17
CA THR A 62 -3.46 -20.53 30.33
C THR A 62 -2.41 -21.61 30.26
N ALA A 63 -1.16 -21.34 30.61
CA ALA A 63 -0.09 -22.36 30.68
C ALA A 63 -0.12 -23.23 31.95
N ALA A 64 -0.86 -22.82 32.98
CA ALA A 64 -0.89 -23.51 34.27
C ALA A 64 -2.02 -24.58 34.42
N VAL A 65 -2.95 -24.68 33.46
CA VAL A 65 -4.11 -25.57 33.52
C VAL A 65 -3.96 -26.86 32.66
N ALA A 66 -2.91 -26.94 31.84
CA ALA A 66 -2.70 -28.06 30.90
C ALA A 66 -1.88 -29.24 31.43
N SER A 67 -1.57 -29.31 32.75
CA SER A 67 -0.68 -30.35 33.31
C SER A 67 -1.34 -31.36 34.24
N TYR A 68 -2.68 -31.48 34.28
CA TYR A 68 -3.34 -32.54 35.03
C TYR A 68 -4.39 -33.29 34.18
N GLY A 69 -4.04 -34.49 33.79
CA GLY A 69 -4.98 -35.56 33.47
C GLY A 69 -5.05 -36.02 32.01
N LEU A 70 -4.28 -37.03 31.67
CA LEU A 70 -4.67 -38.08 30.72
C LEU A 70 -3.83 -39.33 30.96
N ALA A 71 -4.40 -40.24 31.75
CA ALA A 71 -4.07 -41.67 31.70
C ALA A 71 -5.34 -42.41 31.26
N GLY A 72 -5.23 -43.20 30.17
CA GLY A 72 -6.17 -44.29 29.97
C GLY A 72 -6.79 -44.46 28.59
N CYS A 73 -6.42 -45.58 27.96
CA CYS A 73 -7.15 -46.41 27.01
C CYS A 73 -7.07 -46.14 25.50
N ALA A 74 -6.19 -46.90 24.86
CA ALA A 74 -6.29 -47.28 23.46
C ALA A 74 -7.14 -48.57 23.29
N PRO A 75 -7.78 -48.79 22.15
CA PRO A 75 -7.95 -50.12 21.61
C PRO A 75 -7.34 -50.28 20.20
N LYS A 76 -6.91 -51.52 19.97
CA LYS A 76 -6.12 -52.04 18.88
C LYS A 76 -6.84 -52.15 17.54
N SER A 77 -6.04 -52.02 16.51
CA SER A 77 -6.29 -52.30 15.09
C SER A 77 -6.70 -53.75 14.79
N LYS A 78 -7.45 -53.93 13.71
CA LYS A 78 -7.40 -55.14 12.85
C LYS A 78 -7.37 -54.75 11.38
N SER A 79 -6.40 -55.30 10.69
CA SER A 79 -6.14 -55.31 9.26
C SER A 79 -7.08 -56.23 8.48
N ALA A 80 -7.42 -55.84 7.25
CA ALA A 80 -7.59 -56.77 6.12
C ALA A 80 -7.62 -55.99 4.80
N ALA A 81 -6.81 -56.41 3.84
CA ALA A 81 -6.89 -56.17 2.40
C ALA A 81 -7.31 -57.50 1.75
N PRO A 82 -7.42 -57.63 0.41
CA PRO A 82 -7.85 -56.72 -0.67
C PRO A 82 -8.98 -57.37 -1.54
N ASN A 83 -9.57 -56.68 -2.52
CA ASN A 83 -9.84 -57.26 -3.86
C ASN A 83 -10.40 -56.24 -4.88
N ASP A 84 -9.81 -56.30 -6.01
CA ASP A 84 -10.14 -56.09 -7.42
C ASP A 84 -11.51 -55.54 -7.88
N GLY A 85 -11.43 -54.59 -8.80
CA GLY A 85 -12.12 -54.77 -10.10
C GLY A 85 -13.14 -53.69 -10.50
N MET A 86 -12.83 -53.08 -11.61
CA MET A 86 -13.68 -52.59 -12.71
C MET A 86 -14.02 -51.10 -12.82
N GLN A 87 -13.65 -50.67 -14.03
CA GLN A 87 -13.90 -49.46 -14.80
C GLN A 87 -15.35 -48.94 -14.79
N GLY A 88 -15.46 -47.62 -14.89
CA GLY A 88 -16.65 -46.92 -15.30
C GLY A 88 -16.41 -45.40 -15.30
N ASP A 89 -16.25 -44.85 -16.52
CA ASP A 89 -16.27 -43.42 -16.82
C ASP A 89 -17.55 -42.77 -16.28
N ASP A 90 -17.42 -41.66 -15.57
CA ASP A 90 -18.34 -40.56 -15.76
C ASP A 90 -17.76 -39.23 -15.24
N SER A 91 -17.77 -38.23 -16.09
CA SER A 91 -17.31 -36.89 -15.90
C SER A 91 -18.35 -36.04 -15.16
N SER A 92 -18.08 -35.63 -13.93
CA SER A 92 -18.71 -34.42 -13.37
C SER A 92 -17.76 -33.77 -12.38
N SER A 93 -17.19 -32.65 -12.79
CA SER A 93 -16.34 -31.80 -11.99
C SER A 93 -17.16 -31.03 -10.96
N THR A 94 -17.20 -31.47 -9.71
CA THR A 94 -17.57 -30.64 -8.57
C THR A 94 -16.30 -30.12 -7.92
N ALA A 95 -16.06 -28.82 -8.02
CA ALA A 95 -15.01 -28.13 -7.31
C ALA A 95 -15.25 -28.26 -5.80
N LYS A 96 -14.41 -29.05 -5.14
CA LYS A 96 -14.29 -29.06 -3.68
C LYS A 96 -13.49 -27.83 -3.29
N GLY A 97 -14.07 -27.02 -2.39
CA GLY A 97 -13.37 -25.90 -1.75
C GLY A 97 -12.10 -26.40 -1.05
N ASP A 98 -11.00 -25.75 -1.38
CA ASP A 98 -9.70 -26.04 -0.78
C ASP A 98 -9.72 -25.65 0.70
N ALA A 99 -9.27 -26.58 1.53
CA ALA A 99 -8.96 -26.34 2.93
C ALA A 99 -7.81 -25.30 3.03
N PRO A 100 -7.73 -24.51 4.12
CA PRO A 100 -6.68 -23.52 4.26
C PRO A 100 -5.31 -24.18 4.14
N ASN A 101 -4.54 -23.73 3.15
CA ASN A 101 -3.15 -24.10 2.97
C ASN A 101 -2.37 -23.73 4.24
N THR A 102 -2.10 -24.71 5.07
CA THR A 102 -1.05 -24.61 6.07
C THR A 102 0.26 -24.46 5.32
N VAL A 103 0.80 -23.24 5.29
CA VAL A 103 2.12 -22.98 4.72
C VAL A 103 3.13 -23.73 5.58
N GLN A 104 3.48 -24.93 5.13
CA GLN A 104 4.74 -25.53 5.53
C GLN A 104 5.83 -24.58 5.03
N ALA A 105 6.63 -24.07 5.97
CA ALA A 105 7.93 -23.50 5.60
C ALA A 105 8.58 -24.54 4.67
N VAL A 106 8.74 -24.18 3.40
CA VAL A 106 9.40 -25.06 2.44
C VAL A 106 10.78 -25.27 3.00
N ALA A 107 11.05 -26.46 3.54
CA ALA A 107 12.38 -26.80 4.02
C ALA A 107 13.34 -26.57 2.85
N GLU A 108 14.19 -25.55 2.97
CA GLU A 108 15.12 -25.19 1.91
C GLU A 108 16.01 -26.41 1.64
N THR A 109 16.04 -26.85 0.39
CA THR A 109 16.92 -27.94 0.00
C THR A 109 18.36 -27.50 0.29
N PRO A 110 19.15 -28.30 1.03
CA PRO A 110 20.54 -27.91 1.32
C PRO A 110 21.33 -27.59 0.06
N ALA A 111 22.18 -26.56 0.12
CA ALA A 111 23.06 -26.22 -0.98
C ALA A 111 23.95 -27.42 -1.33
N LYS A 112 24.07 -27.71 -2.62
CA LYS A 112 24.96 -28.78 -3.13
C LYS A 112 26.24 -28.17 -3.70
N ASN A 113 26.18 -26.95 -4.19
CA ASN A 113 27.28 -26.24 -4.81
C ASN A 113 27.37 -24.84 -4.22
N THR A 114 28.58 -24.30 -4.09
CA THR A 114 28.82 -22.91 -3.72
C THR A 114 29.67 -22.27 -4.82
N GLU A 115 29.20 -21.11 -5.32
CA GLU A 115 29.91 -20.29 -6.29
C GLU A 115 30.23 -18.92 -5.69
N THR A 116 31.39 -18.36 -6.03
CA THR A 116 31.79 -17.04 -5.58
C THR A 116 31.71 -16.03 -6.70
N LYS A 117 31.20 -14.83 -6.38
CA LYS A 117 31.14 -13.69 -7.29
C LYS A 117 31.63 -12.44 -6.59
N SER A 118 31.92 -11.39 -7.37
CA SER A 118 32.17 -10.06 -6.85
C SER A 118 31.54 -9.00 -7.73
N ALA A 119 31.09 -7.90 -7.13
CA ALA A 119 30.53 -6.75 -7.81
C ALA A 119 30.89 -5.46 -7.06
N ASP A 120 30.78 -4.30 -7.70
CA ASP A 120 30.80 -3.03 -6.99
C ASP A 120 29.49 -2.83 -6.24
N LEU A 121 28.36 -3.20 -6.87
CA LEU A 121 27.02 -3.07 -6.30
C LEU A 121 26.20 -4.36 -6.49
N VAL A 122 25.62 -4.87 -5.40
CA VAL A 122 24.56 -5.87 -5.46
C VAL A 122 23.21 -5.19 -5.20
N VAL A 123 22.25 -5.43 -6.08
CA VAL A 123 20.88 -4.94 -5.96
C VAL A 123 19.94 -6.13 -5.69
N ILE A 124 19.13 -6.05 -4.64
CA ILE A 124 18.18 -7.11 -4.26
C ILE A 124 16.77 -6.70 -4.67
N GLY A 125 16.26 -7.27 -5.76
CA GLY A 125 14.96 -6.99 -6.35
C GLY A 125 15.04 -6.23 -7.67
N SER A 126 14.22 -6.64 -8.64
CA SER A 126 14.17 -6.10 -10.01
C SER A 126 12.98 -5.15 -10.26
N GLY A 127 12.34 -4.63 -9.20
CA GLY A 127 11.32 -3.57 -9.29
C GLY A 127 11.91 -2.25 -9.80
N ILE A 128 11.06 -1.23 -10.02
CA ILE A 128 11.51 0.06 -10.55
C ILE A 128 12.67 0.66 -9.75
N ALA A 129 12.66 0.53 -8.42
CA ALA A 129 13.72 1.05 -7.55
C ALA A 129 15.05 0.33 -7.77
N GLY A 130 15.03 -1.01 -7.78
CA GLY A 130 16.23 -1.81 -8.00
C GLY A 130 16.79 -1.62 -9.40
N MET A 131 15.92 -1.60 -10.41
CA MET A 131 16.38 -1.37 -11.79
C MET A 131 16.87 0.06 -12.02
N SER A 132 16.28 1.06 -11.35
CA SER A 132 16.81 2.43 -11.37
C SER A 132 18.20 2.50 -10.75
N ALA A 133 18.44 1.79 -9.64
CA ALA A 133 19.77 1.70 -9.04
C ALA A 133 20.76 0.97 -9.96
N ALA A 134 20.33 -0.13 -10.58
CA ALA A 134 21.18 -0.90 -11.49
C ALA A 134 21.60 -0.09 -12.73
N VAL A 135 20.65 0.63 -13.35
CA VAL A 135 20.92 1.51 -14.50
C VAL A 135 21.87 2.65 -14.12
N GLU A 136 21.60 3.34 -13.01
CA GLU A 136 22.44 4.47 -12.57
C GLU A 136 23.89 4.02 -12.31
N ALA A 137 24.06 2.87 -11.62
CA ALA A 137 25.39 2.35 -11.31
C ALA A 137 26.12 1.79 -12.54
N SER A 138 25.44 1.01 -13.38
CA SER A 138 26.07 0.42 -14.58
C SER A 138 26.46 1.49 -15.62
N ARG A 139 25.65 2.54 -15.79
CA ARG A 139 26.00 3.72 -16.62
C ARG A 139 27.23 4.46 -16.10
N ALA A 140 27.46 4.45 -14.79
CA ALA A 140 28.67 5.00 -14.17
C ALA A 140 29.90 4.07 -14.30
N GLY A 141 29.75 2.90 -14.92
CA GLY A 141 30.83 1.92 -15.16
C GLY A 141 31.06 0.95 -14.02
N ALA A 142 30.18 0.88 -13.02
CA ALA A 142 30.28 -0.08 -11.94
C ALA A 142 29.86 -1.49 -12.40
N THR A 143 30.48 -2.53 -11.83
CA THR A 143 30.00 -3.90 -11.96
C THR A 143 28.78 -4.11 -11.07
N VAL A 144 27.64 -4.48 -11.68
CA VAL A 144 26.35 -4.60 -10.97
C VAL A 144 25.80 -6.00 -11.10
N VAL A 145 25.37 -6.59 -9.98
CA VAL A 145 24.60 -7.84 -9.94
C VAL A 145 23.22 -7.53 -9.35
N VAL A 146 22.17 -7.88 -10.10
CA VAL A 146 20.77 -7.76 -9.66
C VAL A 146 20.24 -9.16 -9.33
N LEU A 147 19.76 -9.35 -8.12
CA LEU A 147 19.14 -10.61 -7.65
C LEU A 147 17.62 -10.49 -7.71
N GLU A 148 16.98 -11.32 -8.52
CA GLU A 148 15.52 -11.42 -8.58
C GLU A 148 15.09 -12.84 -8.22
N LYS A 149 14.26 -12.99 -7.17
CA LYS A 149 13.87 -14.30 -6.67
C LYS A 149 12.81 -15.00 -7.51
N THR A 150 12.10 -14.26 -8.35
CA THR A 150 11.07 -14.79 -9.25
C THR A 150 11.62 -15.02 -10.66
N ALA A 151 10.83 -15.68 -11.50
CA ALA A 151 11.17 -15.87 -12.92
C ALA A 151 10.84 -14.65 -13.80
N ILE A 152 10.26 -13.58 -13.21
CA ILE A 152 9.77 -12.39 -13.92
C ILE A 152 10.31 -11.15 -13.21
N THR A 153 10.84 -10.20 -13.99
CA THR A 153 11.30 -8.90 -13.48
C THR A 153 10.14 -7.97 -13.14
N GLY A 154 10.38 -7.05 -12.21
CA GLY A 154 9.57 -5.86 -11.98
C GLY A 154 8.65 -5.90 -10.76
N GLY A 155 8.31 -7.06 -10.20
CA GLY A 155 7.41 -7.13 -9.04
C GLY A 155 6.14 -6.29 -9.24
N ASP A 156 5.73 -5.52 -8.22
CA ASP A 156 4.54 -4.65 -8.29
C ASP A 156 4.65 -3.57 -9.37
N SER A 157 5.87 -3.11 -9.63
CA SER A 157 6.09 -2.09 -10.67
C SER A 157 5.64 -2.57 -12.04
N SER A 158 5.77 -3.88 -12.35
CA SER A 158 5.37 -4.44 -13.65
C SER A 158 3.86 -4.65 -13.80
N ILE A 159 3.13 -4.80 -12.71
CA ILE A 159 1.67 -5.06 -12.72
C ILE A 159 0.83 -3.81 -12.49
N CYS A 160 1.44 -2.70 -12.11
CA CYS A 160 0.75 -1.43 -11.88
C CYS A 160 0.38 -0.72 -13.19
N SER A 161 -0.53 0.26 -13.10
CA SER A 161 -0.99 1.04 -14.27
C SER A 161 0.07 2.00 -14.85
N GLY A 162 1.19 2.23 -14.16
CA GLY A 162 2.25 3.12 -14.63
C GLY A 162 1.99 4.61 -14.36
N ASN A 163 1.18 4.95 -13.34
CA ASN A 163 1.05 6.34 -12.91
C ASN A 163 2.37 6.84 -12.31
N PHE A 164 2.71 8.11 -12.59
CA PHE A 164 3.85 8.81 -12.03
C PHE A 164 3.41 10.17 -11.50
N TYR A 165 3.82 10.53 -10.28
CA TYR A 165 3.39 11.76 -9.62
C TYR A 165 4.60 12.63 -9.28
N CYS A 166 4.72 13.78 -9.95
CA CYS A 166 5.82 14.73 -9.73
C CYS A 166 5.43 16.15 -10.17
N CYS A 167 6.35 17.09 -10.11
CA CYS A 167 6.26 18.42 -10.69
C CYS A 167 7.60 18.82 -11.33
N GLU A 168 7.59 19.92 -12.05
CA GLU A 168 8.79 20.55 -12.63
C GLU A 168 9.61 19.62 -13.54
N SER A 169 8.93 18.84 -14.41
CA SER A 169 9.60 18.06 -15.44
C SER A 169 9.42 18.69 -16.82
N LYS A 170 10.43 18.54 -17.69
CA LYS A 170 10.35 18.93 -19.11
C LYS A 170 9.20 18.19 -19.81
N THR A 171 9.00 16.93 -19.47
CA THR A 171 7.93 16.10 -20.00
C THR A 171 6.55 16.69 -19.67
N GLN A 172 6.35 17.23 -18.46
CA GLN A 172 5.10 17.92 -18.10
C GLN A 172 4.89 19.17 -18.96
N ASP A 173 5.93 19.99 -19.13
CA ASP A 173 5.87 21.19 -19.95
C ASP A 173 5.53 20.86 -21.42
N GLU A 174 6.16 19.83 -21.99
CA GLU A 174 5.91 19.35 -23.36
C GLU A 174 4.48 18.82 -23.53
N LEU A 175 3.91 18.19 -22.51
CA LEU A 175 2.53 17.74 -22.48
C LEU A 175 1.53 18.89 -22.22
N GLY A 176 2.03 20.13 -21.98
CA GLY A 176 1.22 21.30 -21.74
C GLY A 176 0.51 21.31 -20.39
N TYR A 177 1.15 20.79 -19.35
CA TYR A 177 0.75 21.02 -17.98
C TYR A 177 1.19 22.41 -17.52
N THR A 178 0.37 23.12 -16.73
CA THR A 178 0.60 24.52 -16.35
C THR A 178 0.41 24.80 -14.87
N ASP A 179 -0.18 23.89 -14.11
CA ASP A 179 -0.53 24.09 -12.69
C ASP A 179 -0.10 22.87 -11.84
N TYR A 180 1.15 22.48 -11.96
CA TYR A 180 1.69 21.38 -11.13
C TYR A 180 2.27 21.86 -9.78
N GLY A 181 2.30 23.17 -9.52
CA GLY A 181 2.84 23.75 -8.29
C GLY A 181 4.36 23.58 -8.17
N THR A 182 4.85 23.45 -6.93
CA THR A 182 6.27 23.36 -6.60
C THR A 182 6.62 22.04 -5.90
N PRO A 183 7.91 21.66 -5.82
CA PRO A 183 8.35 20.53 -5.00
C PRO A 183 7.96 20.65 -3.53
N GLU A 184 8.00 21.87 -2.95
CA GLU A 184 7.57 22.09 -1.56
C GLU A 184 6.06 21.82 -1.38
N ASP A 185 5.21 22.16 -2.36
CA ASP A 185 3.78 21.82 -2.31
C ASP A 185 3.55 20.30 -2.30
N ILE A 186 4.36 19.53 -3.05
CA ILE A 186 4.31 18.06 -3.03
C ILE A 186 4.82 17.53 -1.70
N ALA A 187 5.93 18.05 -1.18
CA ALA A 187 6.49 17.62 0.11
C ALA A 187 5.50 17.86 1.26
N GLN A 188 4.88 19.04 1.31
CA GLN A 188 3.84 19.36 2.29
C GLN A 188 2.60 18.47 2.13
N PHE A 189 2.22 18.16 0.90
CA PHE A 189 1.12 17.24 0.63
C PHE A 189 1.44 15.83 1.16
N PHE A 190 2.62 15.27 0.89
CA PHE A 190 3.02 13.96 1.43
C PHE A 190 3.03 13.95 2.95
N PHE A 191 3.60 14.99 3.57
CA PHE A 191 3.66 15.14 5.02
C PHE A 191 2.26 15.19 5.64
N ALA A 192 1.35 15.99 5.07
CA ALA A 192 -0.04 16.06 5.53
C ALA A 192 -0.81 14.73 5.33
N GLN A 193 -0.56 14.03 4.21
CA GLN A 193 -1.19 12.73 3.94
C GLN A 193 -0.69 11.61 4.89
N SER A 194 0.47 11.77 5.49
CA SER A 194 1.02 10.84 6.49
C SER A 194 0.59 11.16 7.93
N ASP A 195 -0.41 12.01 8.14
CA ASP A 195 -0.82 12.53 9.45
C ASP A 195 0.35 13.20 10.21
N GLU A 196 1.25 13.86 9.46
CA GLU A 196 2.48 14.52 9.94
C GLU A 196 3.50 13.57 10.60
N ASP A 197 3.38 12.25 10.37
CA ASP A 197 4.32 11.23 10.90
C ASP A 197 5.47 10.91 9.92
N ALA A 198 5.43 11.42 8.69
CA ALA A 198 6.54 11.30 7.75
C ALA A 198 7.74 12.15 8.15
N ASN A 199 8.90 11.83 7.55
CA ASN A 199 10.08 12.67 7.64
C ASN A 199 10.03 13.72 6.51
N MET A 200 9.94 15.00 6.88
CA MET A 200 9.86 16.09 5.92
C MET A 200 11.05 16.12 4.94
N ASP A 201 12.26 15.75 5.40
CA ASP A 201 13.44 15.72 4.54
C ASP A 201 13.34 14.61 3.48
N ILE A 202 12.70 13.48 3.80
CA ILE A 202 12.41 12.41 2.82
C ILE A 202 11.27 12.86 1.88
N CYS A 203 10.25 13.55 2.38
CA CYS A 203 9.20 14.12 1.53
C CYS A 203 9.79 15.10 0.50
N ARG A 204 10.69 15.99 0.93
CA ARG A 204 11.41 16.92 0.04
C ARG A 204 12.31 16.19 -0.93
N LEU A 205 13.07 15.20 -0.48
CA LEU A 205 13.94 14.40 -1.34
C LEU A 205 13.18 13.85 -2.55
N VAL A 206 12.01 13.23 -2.31
CA VAL A 206 11.20 12.65 -3.38
C VAL A 206 10.59 13.73 -4.26
N ALA A 207 10.08 14.81 -3.67
CA ALA A 207 9.42 15.90 -4.38
C ALA A 207 10.40 16.68 -5.29
N GLU A 208 11.58 17.04 -4.79
CA GLU A 208 12.59 17.82 -5.50
C GLU A 208 13.25 17.04 -6.65
N ASN A 209 13.31 15.71 -6.55
CA ASN A 209 13.94 14.88 -7.56
C ASN A 209 12.95 14.18 -8.51
N GLY A 210 11.64 14.31 -8.25
CA GLY A 210 10.61 13.60 -9.00
C GLY A 210 10.53 13.98 -10.47
N GLY A 211 10.58 15.29 -10.79
CA GLY A 211 10.56 15.77 -12.18
C GLY A 211 11.77 15.29 -12.98
N ALA A 212 12.97 15.43 -12.43
CA ALA A 212 14.20 14.94 -13.04
C ALA A 212 14.22 13.39 -13.18
N ALA A 213 13.56 12.67 -12.27
CA ALA A 213 13.43 11.22 -12.37
C ALA A 213 12.50 10.81 -13.53
N LEU A 214 11.40 11.55 -13.75
CA LEU A 214 10.54 11.33 -14.90
C LEU A 214 11.27 11.57 -16.22
N ASP A 215 11.94 12.73 -16.34
CA ASP A 215 12.69 13.08 -17.56
C ASP A 215 13.78 12.04 -17.84
N TRP A 216 14.45 11.53 -16.80
CA TRP A 216 15.44 10.46 -16.92
C TRP A 216 14.85 9.14 -17.48
N LEU A 217 13.61 8.78 -17.10
CA LEU A 217 12.90 7.64 -17.69
C LEU A 217 12.54 7.90 -19.15
N VAL A 218 12.10 9.10 -19.47
CA VAL A 218 11.77 9.51 -20.86
C VAL A 218 13.00 9.52 -21.75
N ASP A 219 14.14 10.00 -21.27
CA ASP A 219 15.42 9.98 -21.97
C ASP A 219 15.88 8.54 -22.35
N MET A 220 15.39 7.52 -21.64
CA MET A 220 15.63 6.11 -21.97
C MET A 220 14.59 5.50 -22.90
N GLY A 221 13.55 6.24 -23.25
CA GLY A 221 12.50 5.80 -24.16
C GLY A 221 11.19 5.40 -23.49
N CYS A 222 11.00 5.66 -22.19
CA CYS A 222 9.67 5.56 -21.59
C CYS A 222 8.76 6.67 -22.14
N GLU A 223 7.53 6.31 -22.50
CA GLU A 223 6.56 7.27 -23.01
C GLU A 223 5.44 7.52 -22.00
N PHE A 224 5.14 8.79 -21.77
CA PHE A 224 4.07 9.20 -20.88
C PHE A 224 3.06 10.09 -21.59
N ASP A 225 1.82 10.08 -21.10
CA ASP A 225 0.74 10.95 -21.52
C ASP A 225 0.09 11.61 -20.30
N LYS A 226 -0.78 12.60 -20.58
CA LYS A 226 -1.65 13.16 -19.54
C LYS A 226 -2.54 12.05 -18.98
N LYS A 227 -2.63 11.99 -17.67
CA LYS A 227 -3.57 11.07 -17.03
C LYS A 227 -5.00 11.53 -17.33
N PRO A 228 -5.86 10.67 -17.89
CA PRO A 228 -7.24 11.06 -18.19
C PRO A 228 -8.09 11.18 -16.90
N GLY A 229 -9.05 12.09 -16.89
CA GLY A 229 -10.04 12.28 -15.82
C GLY A 229 -10.29 13.74 -15.46
N ASP A 230 -11.51 14.06 -15.02
CA ASP A 230 -11.94 15.44 -14.77
C ASP A 230 -11.34 16.07 -13.50
N ASN A 231 -10.83 15.24 -12.57
CA ASN A 231 -10.26 15.67 -11.27
C ASN A 231 -8.78 15.28 -11.12
N VAL A 232 -8.07 15.15 -12.23
CA VAL A 232 -6.65 14.78 -12.22
C VAL A 232 -5.80 16.05 -12.15
N SER A 233 -4.88 16.11 -11.18
CA SER A 233 -3.94 17.21 -11.06
C SER A 233 -2.87 17.15 -12.15
N ASP A 234 -2.31 18.29 -12.52
CA ASP A 234 -1.19 18.42 -13.46
C ASP A 234 0.12 17.77 -12.95
N ARG A 235 0.09 17.17 -11.75
CA ARG A 235 1.18 16.36 -11.17
C ARG A 235 1.15 14.88 -11.59
N SER A 236 0.06 14.43 -12.20
CA SER A 236 -0.17 13.00 -12.49
C SER A 236 -0.02 12.71 -13.97
N MET A 237 0.87 11.81 -14.31
CA MET A 237 1.07 11.30 -15.67
C MET A 237 0.85 9.80 -15.71
N LEU A 238 0.60 9.26 -16.89
CA LEU A 238 0.35 7.86 -17.13
C LEU A 238 1.30 7.34 -18.22
N SER A 239 2.06 6.31 -17.90
CA SER A 239 2.85 5.60 -18.90
C SER A 239 1.95 4.98 -19.96
N LYS A 240 2.28 5.15 -21.24
CA LYS A 240 1.56 4.55 -22.38
C LYS A 240 1.62 3.03 -22.38
N THR A 241 2.64 2.45 -21.78
CA THR A 241 2.91 1.01 -21.74
C THR A 241 2.70 0.40 -20.35
N GLY A 242 2.13 1.18 -19.41
CA GLY A 242 1.96 0.77 -18.02
C GLY A 242 3.29 0.64 -17.28
N GLY A 243 3.23 0.12 -16.07
CA GLY A 243 4.43 -0.09 -15.26
C GLY A 243 5.38 -1.12 -15.86
N LYS A 244 4.83 -2.14 -16.55
CA LYS A 244 5.67 -3.16 -17.23
C LYS A 244 6.59 -2.54 -18.27
N GLY A 245 6.09 -1.64 -19.12
CA GLY A 245 6.92 -1.00 -20.13
C GLY A 245 8.05 -0.15 -19.54
N ILE A 246 7.82 0.51 -18.39
CA ILE A 246 8.88 1.22 -17.66
C ILE A 246 9.96 0.25 -17.20
N VAL A 247 9.56 -0.89 -16.59
CA VAL A 247 10.51 -1.91 -16.13
C VAL A 247 11.29 -2.51 -17.29
N ASP A 248 10.63 -2.83 -18.40
CA ASP A 248 11.28 -3.42 -19.58
C ASP A 248 12.37 -2.50 -20.16
N VAL A 249 12.11 -1.18 -20.19
CA VAL A 249 13.12 -0.18 -20.59
C VAL A 249 14.30 -0.17 -19.63
N LEU A 250 14.05 -0.16 -18.33
CA LEU A 250 15.11 -0.16 -17.31
C LEU A 250 15.94 -1.44 -17.34
N VAL A 251 15.31 -2.61 -17.51
CA VAL A 251 16.00 -3.90 -17.65
C VAL A 251 16.92 -3.87 -18.86
N SER A 252 16.37 -3.50 -20.03
CA SER A 252 17.14 -3.42 -21.28
C SER A 252 18.34 -2.47 -21.14
N GLU A 253 18.16 -1.33 -20.50
CA GLU A 253 19.24 -0.34 -20.33
C GLU A 253 20.31 -0.82 -19.32
N ALA A 254 19.90 -1.50 -18.24
CA ALA A 254 20.85 -2.08 -17.29
C ALA A 254 21.72 -3.16 -17.95
N GLU A 255 21.10 -4.11 -18.67
CA GLU A 255 21.81 -5.18 -19.39
C GLU A 255 22.73 -4.63 -20.47
N LYS A 256 22.29 -3.63 -21.23
CA LYS A 256 23.09 -2.93 -22.24
C LYS A 256 24.37 -2.30 -21.65
N ASN A 257 24.31 -1.85 -20.40
CA ASN A 257 25.44 -1.29 -19.67
C ASN A 257 26.20 -2.33 -18.84
N GLY A 258 25.91 -3.63 -19.02
CA GLY A 258 26.68 -4.73 -18.44
C GLY A 258 26.25 -5.18 -17.05
N ALA A 259 25.08 -4.77 -16.54
CA ALA A 259 24.53 -5.33 -15.32
C ALA A 259 24.13 -6.80 -15.52
N GLU A 260 24.50 -7.67 -14.58
CA GLU A 260 24.11 -9.08 -14.56
C GLU A 260 22.80 -9.26 -13.79
N LEU A 261 21.73 -9.75 -14.45
CA LEU A 261 20.47 -10.11 -13.82
C LEU A 261 20.45 -11.61 -13.51
N MET A 262 20.42 -11.95 -12.22
CA MET A 262 20.31 -13.32 -11.73
C MET A 262 18.84 -13.59 -11.32
N MET A 263 18.07 -14.18 -12.26
CA MET A 263 16.67 -14.55 -12.05
C MET A 263 16.56 -15.83 -11.20
N GLU A 264 15.40 -16.02 -10.56
CA GLU A 264 15.12 -17.15 -9.65
C GLU A 264 16.18 -17.29 -8.54
N THR A 265 16.82 -16.15 -8.18
CA THR A 265 17.93 -16.07 -7.25
C THR A 265 17.54 -15.22 -6.04
N ARG A 266 17.27 -15.88 -4.91
CA ARG A 266 16.84 -15.23 -3.67
C ARG A 266 18.07 -14.86 -2.83
N ALA A 267 18.16 -13.60 -2.38
CA ALA A 267 19.06 -13.19 -1.31
C ALA A 267 18.60 -13.82 0.01
N ILE A 268 19.49 -14.53 0.71
CA ILE A 268 19.17 -15.27 1.93
C ILE A 268 19.99 -14.84 3.15
N GLY A 269 20.97 -13.95 3.00
CA GLY A 269 21.76 -13.41 4.09
C GLY A 269 22.63 -12.25 3.63
N LEU A 270 23.00 -11.35 4.54
CA LEU A 270 23.97 -10.29 4.34
C LEU A 270 25.36 -10.74 4.84
N LYS A 271 26.39 -10.39 4.09
CA LYS A 271 27.77 -10.54 4.56
C LYS A 271 28.18 -9.26 5.28
N THR A 272 28.73 -9.38 6.46
CA THR A 272 29.20 -8.24 7.25
C THR A 272 30.64 -8.44 7.70
N ASP A 273 31.39 -7.35 7.72
CA ASP A 273 32.74 -7.30 8.30
C ASP A 273 32.88 -5.98 9.07
N ALA A 274 33.30 -6.08 10.33
CA ALA A 274 33.49 -4.94 11.23
C ALA A 274 32.33 -3.92 11.24
N GLY A 275 31.08 -4.39 11.14
CA GLY A 275 29.88 -3.56 11.13
C GLY A 275 29.55 -2.93 9.77
N ARG A 276 30.30 -3.24 8.71
CA ARG A 276 29.98 -2.86 7.33
C ARG A 276 29.37 -4.05 6.60
N VAL A 277 28.37 -3.80 5.77
CA VAL A 277 27.86 -4.79 4.80
C VAL A 277 28.83 -4.88 3.64
N THR A 278 29.28 -6.12 3.34
CA THR A 278 30.33 -6.43 2.36
C THR A 278 29.88 -7.41 1.29
N GLY A 279 28.59 -7.69 1.19
CA GLY A 279 28.04 -8.56 0.17
C GLY A 279 26.76 -9.28 0.60
N VAL A 280 26.42 -10.30 -0.16
CA VAL A 280 25.15 -11.04 -0.05
C VAL A 280 25.41 -12.54 -0.22
N ILE A 281 24.73 -13.36 0.55
CA ILE A 281 24.55 -14.79 0.26
C ILE A 281 23.22 -14.95 -0.48
N ALA A 282 23.24 -15.58 -1.63
CA ALA A 282 22.06 -15.80 -2.46
C ALA A 282 21.91 -17.27 -2.84
N ARG A 283 20.70 -17.68 -3.22
CA ARG A 283 20.41 -19.08 -3.60
C ARG A 283 19.57 -19.14 -4.87
N GLN A 284 19.99 -20.00 -5.79
CA GLN A 284 19.27 -20.39 -6.99
C GLN A 284 19.16 -21.93 -7.06
N GLY A 285 17.99 -22.45 -6.80
CA GLY A 285 17.80 -23.90 -6.72
C GLY A 285 18.70 -24.53 -5.63
N THR A 286 19.66 -25.35 -6.04
CA THR A 286 20.65 -25.99 -5.14
C THR A 286 22.03 -25.33 -5.14
N THR A 287 22.20 -24.22 -5.84
CA THR A 287 23.45 -23.45 -5.89
C THR A 287 23.34 -22.25 -4.95
N GLU A 288 24.31 -22.12 -4.06
CA GLU A 288 24.52 -20.97 -3.21
C GLU A 288 25.60 -20.07 -3.80
N TYR A 289 25.34 -18.78 -3.85
CA TYR A 289 26.25 -17.77 -4.32
C TYR A 289 26.75 -16.95 -3.15
N ASP A 290 28.07 -16.94 -2.94
CA ASP A 290 28.77 -16.01 -2.04
C ASP A 290 29.21 -14.81 -2.86
N ILE A 291 28.46 -13.70 -2.78
CA ILE A 291 28.70 -12.50 -3.59
C ILE A 291 29.29 -11.41 -2.72
N SER A 292 30.57 -11.10 -2.93
CA SER A 292 31.23 -9.96 -2.29
C SER A 292 30.88 -8.68 -3.04
N ALA A 293 30.56 -7.61 -2.30
CA ALA A 293 30.22 -6.31 -2.88
C ALA A 293 30.74 -5.17 -2.01
N ARG A 294 31.02 -4.02 -2.63
CA ARG A 294 31.35 -2.79 -1.91
C ARG A 294 30.14 -2.21 -1.21
N SER A 295 28.98 -2.35 -1.84
CA SER A 295 27.69 -1.89 -1.32
C SER A 295 26.54 -2.78 -1.77
N VAL A 296 25.46 -2.80 -0.98
CA VAL A 296 24.24 -3.54 -1.26
C VAL A 296 23.04 -2.58 -1.21
N VAL A 297 22.17 -2.64 -2.23
CA VAL A 297 20.87 -1.93 -2.25
C VAL A 297 19.75 -2.94 -2.05
N ILE A 298 18.99 -2.83 -0.96
CA ILE A 298 17.77 -3.59 -0.76
C ILE A 298 16.63 -2.85 -1.48
N ALA A 299 16.06 -3.46 -2.53
CA ALA A 299 14.92 -2.98 -3.31
C ALA A 299 13.85 -4.07 -3.48
N SER A 300 13.66 -4.87 -2.44
CA SER A 300 12.91 -6.13 -2.43
C SER A 300 11.38 -5.97 -2.43
N GLY A 301 10.86 -4.74 -2.45
CA GLY A 301 9.42 -4.47 -2.39
C GLY A 301 8.84 -4.64 -0.98
N GLY A 302 7.58 -5.03 -0.90
CA GLY A 302 6.79 -5.09 0.32
C GLY A 302 6.70 -6.47 0.98
N PHE A 303 5.65 -6.63 1.81
CA PHE A 303 5.39 -7.86 2.57
C PHE A 303 3.95 -8.40 2.44
N ASP A 304 3.12 -7.79 1.60
CA ASP A 304 1.68 -8.06 1.56
C ASP A 304 1.26 -9.09 0.50
N GLY A 305 2.22 -9.72 -0.19
CA GLY A 305 1.96 -10.70 -1.24
C GLY A 305 1.44 -12.07 -0.74
N GLN A 306 1.61 -12.39 0.55
CA GLN A 306 1.22 -13.67 1.13
C GLN A 306 0.60 -13.48 2.52
N ASP A 307 -0.35 -14.35 2.91
CA ASP A 307 -0.97 -14.26 4.24
C ASP A 307 0.02 -14.48 5.37
N TRP A 308 0.97 -15.41 5.22
CA TRP A 308 1.97 -15.67 6.26
C TRP A 308 2.89 -14.45 6.51
N SER A 309 3.22 -13.67 5.50
CA SER A 309 3.99 -12.44 5.69
C SER A 309 3.12 -11.31 6.27
N LYS A 310 1.83 -11.27 5.93
CA LYS A 310 0.87 -10.38 6.61
C LYS A 310 0.70 -10.73 8.09
N GLU A 311 0.72 -12.02 8.47
CA GLU A 311 0.71 -12.42 9.88
C GLU A 311 1.86 -11.81 10.69
N LEU A 312 3.03 -11.69 10.08
CA LEU A 312 4.22 -11.13 10.72
C LEU A 312 4.19 -9.61 10.83
N TYR A 313 3.72 -8.92 9.78
CA TYR A 313 3.93 -7.48 9.63
C TYR A 313 2.65 -6.66 9.64
N ALA A 314 1.49 -7.25 9.32
CA ALA A 314 0.19 -6.60 9.28
C ALA A 314 -0.95 -7.58 9.61
N PRO A 315 -1.02 -8.13 10.84
CA PRO A 315 -1.96 -9.22 11.18
C PRO A 315 -3.43 -8.86 10.96
N GLY A 316 -3.79 -7.58 11.01
CA GLY A 316 -5.14 -7.12 10.70
C GLY A 316 -5.58 -7.33 9.24
N ALA A 317 -4.62 -7.54 8.33
CA ALA A 317 -4.87 -7.74 6.90
C ALA A 317 -4.81 -9.21 6.45
N VAL A 318 -4.63 -10.14 7.36
CA VAL A 318 -4.62 -11.58 7.05
C VAL A 318 -5.96 -12.00 6.45
N GLY A 319 -5.90 -12.64 5.28
CA GLY A 319 -7.05 -13.07 4.51
C GLY A 319 -7.71 -11.95 3.68
N TRP A 320 -7.12 -10.76 3.63
CA TRP A 320 -7.50 -9.76 2.62
C TRP A 320 -6.91 -10.13 1.27
N HIS A 321 -7.67 -9.85 0.21
CA HIS A 321 -7.17 -10.06 -1.14
C HIS A 321 -5.95 -9.16 -1.40
N THR A 322 -4.97 -9.65 -2.18
CA THR A 322 -3.82 -8.85 -2.59
C THR A 322 -3.76 -8.71 -4.11
N PHE A 323 -3.40 -7.52 -4.57
CA PHE A 323 -3.00 -7.25 -5.95
C PHE A 323 -1.48 -7.09 -6.10
N SER A 324 -0.76 -7.22 -5.00
CA SER A 324 0.71 -7.19 -5.01
C SER A 324 1.30 -8.46 -5.60
N SER A 325 2.52 -8.36 -6.05
CA SER A 325 3.31 -9.50 -6.51
C SER A 325 3.38 -10.59 -5.44
N PRO A 326 3.17 -11.87 -5.78
CA PRO A 326 3.40 -12.97 -4.84
C PRO A 326 4.80 -12.99 -4.24
N GLY A 327 5.74 -12.29 -4.87
CA GLY A 327 7.10 -12.07 -4.41
C GLY A 327 7.22 -11.09 -3.22
N ASN A 328 6.20 -10.33 -2.85
CA ASN A 328 6.23 -9.42 -1.71
C ASN A 328 6.08 -10.17 -0.39
N THR A 329 7.16 -10.66 0.14
CA THR A 329 7.19 -11.54 1.31
C THR A 329 8.01 -11.01 2.49
N GLY A 330 8.47 -9.74 2.41
CA GLY A 330 9.22 -9.11 3.50
C GLY A 330 10.68 -9.56 3.62
N ASP A 331 11.24 -10.22 2.61
CA ASP A 331 12.61 -10.74 2.66
C ASP A 331 13.64 -9.66 3.01
N GLY A 332 13.48 -8.44 2.46
CA GLY A 332 14.38 -7.34 2.76
C GLY A 332 14.32 -6.87 4.21
N ILE A 333 13.18 -7.03 4.89
CA ILE A 333 13.05 -6.76 6.33
C ILE A 333 13.91 -7.75 7.11
N GLU A 334 13.82 -9.05 6.78
CA GLU A 334 14.59 -10.09 7.48
C GLU A 334 16.09 -9.91 7.25
N LEU A 335 16.52 -9.63 6.01
CA LEU A 335 17.91 -9.32 5.70
C LEU A 335 18.43 -8.10 6.47
N ALA A 336 17.64 -7.03 6.53
CA ALA A 336 18.04 -5.81 7.22
C ALA A 336 18.14 -5.97 8.75
N LYS A 337 17.35 -6.89 9.35
CA LYS A 337 17.47 -7.25 10.77
C LYS A 337 18.85 -7.80 11.11
N GLU A 338 19.49 -8.54 10.19
CA GLU A 338 20.84 -9.07 10.39
C GLU A 338 21.90 -7.96 10.55
N ALA A 339 21.60 -6.76 10.04
CA ALA A 339 22.45 -5.57 10.12
C ALA A 339 21.99 -4.54 11.16
N ASP A 340 21.09 -4.90 12.09
CA ASP A 340 20.52 -4.03 13.13
C ASP A 340 19.79 -2.80 12.57
N ALA A 341 19.13 -2.92 11.41
CA ALA A 341 18.40 -1.83 10.79
C ALA A 341 17.19 -1.37 11.61
N LEU A 342 16.89 -0.08 11.58
CA LEU A 342 15.69 0.50 12.15
C LEU A 342 14.49 0.18 11.26
N ILE A 343 13.57 -0.63 11.79
CA ILE A 343 12.35 -1.04 11.12
C ILE A 343 11.17 -0.32 11.75
N LEU A 344 10.44 0.44 10.94
CA LEU A 344 9.26 1.21 11.32
C LEU A 344 8.02 0.59 10.69
N LEU A 345 7.50 -0.49 11.28
CA LEU A 345 6.27 -1.13 10.80
C LEU A 345 5.08 -0.25 11.15
N LYS A 346 4.43 0.27 10.13
CA LYS A 346 3.25 1.13 10.25
C LYS A 346 1.95 0.44 9.81
N GLY A 347 2.06 -0.73 9.21
CA GLY A 347 0.96 -1.64 8.88
C GLY A 347 0.03 -1.16 7.76
N GLY A 348 0.32 -0.04 7.11
CA GLY A 348 -0.49 0.52 6.04
C GLY A 348 -0.57 -0.41 4.84
N LEU A 349 -1.81 -0.72 4.41
CA LEU A 349 -2.13 -1.58 3.28
C LEU A 349 -3.34 -0.94 2.60
N SER A 350 -3.29 -0.71 1.31
CA SER A 350 -3.98 0.45 0.80
C SER A 350 -5.06 0.25 -0.24
N GLN A 351 -6.17 -0.35 -0.08
CA GLN A 351 -7.33 0.02 -0.94
C GLN A 351 -8.61 -0.74 -0.61
N ILE A 352 -9.75 -0.23 -1.11
CA ILE A 352 -11.02 -0.95 -1.18
C ILE A 352 -11.22 -1.47 -2.59
N HIS A 353 -11.66 -2.70 -2.72
CA HIS A 353 -12.04 -3.28 -4.00
C HIS A 353 -13.43 -3.93 -3.95
N LEU A 354 -14.10 -4.02 -5.11
CA LEU A 354 -15.34 -4.75 -5.23
C LEU A 354 -15.05 -6.25 -5.27
N VAL A 355 -15.75 -6.99 -4.42
CA VAL A 355 -15.69 -8.45 -4.39
C VAL A 355 -17.03 -8.99 -4.83
N GLY A 356 -16.99 -9.87 -5.80
CA GLY A 356 -18.17 -10.55 -6.26
C GLY A 356 -17.91 -12.04 -6.44
N LYS A 357 -18.88 -12.71 -7.01
CA LYS A 357 -18.78 -14.14 -7.40
C LYS A 357 -17.63 -14.39 -8.38
N LYS A 358 -17.11 -13.33 -9.03
CA LYS A 358 -15.95 -13.38 -9.94
C LYS A 358 -15.04 -12.17 -9.65
N PRO A 359 -13.71 -12.34 -9.72
CA PRO A 359 -12.78 -11.22 -9.58
C PRO A 359 -13.02 -10.15 -10.65
N LEU A 360 -13.03 -8.89 -10.25
CA LEU A 360 -13.03 -7.74 -11.16
C LEU A 360 -11.60 -7.25 -11.39
N ALA A 361 -11.35 -6.71 -12.59
CA ALA A 361 -10.11 -5.97 -12.82
C ALA A 361 -10.13 -4.65 -12.02
N LEU A 362 -8.97 -4.21 -11.54
CA LEU A 362 -8.84 -2.96 -10.75
C LEU A 362 -9.37 -1.72 -11.46
N ASN A 363 -9.23 -1.68 -12.78
CA ASN A 363 -9.65 -0.57 -13.65
C ASN A 363 -11.03 -0.79 -14.29
N ASP A 364 -11.82 -1.77 -13.84
CA ASP A 364 -13.19 -1.94 -14.30
C ASP A 364 -14.04 -0.74 -13.91
N GLU A 365 -14.86 -0.23 -14.83
CA GLU A 365 -15.72 0.94 -14.60
C GLU A 365 -16.65 0.77 -13.39
N VAL A 366 -17.14 -0.46 -13.16
CA VAL A 366 -17.99 -0.79 -12.01
C VAL A 366 -17.26 -0.58 -10.69
N SER A 367 -15.93 -0.62 -10.67
CA SER A 367 -15.12 -0.34 -9.47
C SER A 367 -15.33 1.08 -8.91
N LYS A 368 -15.89 2.01 -9.69
CA LYS A 368 -16.29 3.35 -9.21
C LYS A 368 -17.39 3.29 -8.13
N LEU A 369 -18.15 2.19 -8.06
CA LEU A 369 -19.19 2.01 -7.03
C LEU A 369 -18.62 1.95 -5.60
N ARG A 370 -17.33 1.68 -5.42
CA ARG A 370 -16.68 1.72 -4.09
C ARG A 370 -16.69 3.09 -3.40
N MET A 371 -17.01 4.15 -4.14
CA MET A 371 -17.04 5.54 -3.67
C MET A 371 -18.47 6.09 -3.60
N ILE A 372 -19.46 5.27 -3.26
CA ILE A 372 -20.84 5.73 -3.07
C ILE A 372 -20.95 6.41 -1.69
N ASN A 373 -21.02 7.73 -1.67
CA ASN A 373 -21.17 8.52 -0.45
C ASN A 373 -22.64 8.68 0.01
N THR A 374 -23.61 8.39 -0.85
CA THR A 374 -25.06 8.47 -0.56
C THR A 374 -25.62 7.21 0.12
N GLY A 375 -24.81 6.17 0.28
CA GLY A 375 -25.14 4.96 1.03
C GLY A 375 -24.49 4.90 2.40
N ILE A 376 -24.51 3.73 3.02
CA ILE A 376 -23.80 3.42 4.27
C ILE A 376 -22.90 2.22 4.11
N PHE A 377 -21.70 2.25 4.73
CA PHE A 377 -20.79 1.12 4.76
C PHE A 377 -21.09 0.26 5.98
N VAL A 378 -21.36 -1.01 5.74
CA VAL A 378 -21.65 -1.97 6.80
C VAL A 378 -20.68 -3.15 6.75
N THR A 379 -20.39 -3.69 7.93
CA THR A 379 -19.63 -4.95 8.08
C THR A 379 -20.51 -6.14 7.72
N ASP A 380 -19.93 -7.33 7.64
CA ASP A 380 -20.64 -8.62 7.51
C ASP A 380 -21.62 -8.92 8.68
N LEU A 381 -21.53 -8.18 9.79
CA LEU A 381 -22.50 -8.18 10.87
C LEU A 381 -23.60 -7.13 10.68
N ALA A 382 -23.60 -6.43 9.55
CA ALA A 382 -24.53 -5.38 9.17
C ALA A 382 -24.52 -4.13 10.08
N TYR A 383 -23.42 -3.86 10.78
CA TYR A 383 -23.21 -2.62 11.52
C TYR A 383 -22.44 -1.61 10.67
N ARG A 384 -22.85 -0.35 10.71
CA ARG A 384 -22.14 0.75 10.05
C ARG A 384 -20.74 0.89 10.62
N CYS A 385 -19.72 1.20 9.79
CA CYS A 385 -18.32 1.13 10.20
C CYS A 385 -17.43 2.29 9.71
N ALA A 386 -17.96 3.23 8.92
CA ALA A 386 -17.12 4.30 8.35
C ALA A 386 -17.91 5.59 8.14
N ASN A 387 -17.17 6.70 7.95
CA ASN A 387 -17.70 7.96 7.42
C ASN A 387 -17.67 7.91 5.89
N GLU A 388 -18.82 7.87 5.25
CA GLU A 388 -18.94 7.73 3.80
C GLU A 388 -18.66 9.03 3.02
N SER A 389 -18.44 10.15 3.71
CA SER A 389 -18.00 11.42 3.10
C SER A 389 -16.50 11.51 2.86
N MET A 390 -15.74 10.46 3.14
CA MET A 390 -14.33 10.40 2.79
C MET A 390 -14.14 10.49 1.28
N THR A 391 -13.22 11.34 0.85
CA THR A 391 -13.03 11.64 -0.59
C THR A 391 -12.05 10.70 -1.27
N SER A 392 -11.26 9.98 -0.50
CA SER A 392 -10.28 9.01 -0.99
C SER A 392 -10.59 7.60 -0.52
N GLN A 393 -10.51 6.63 -1.42
CA GLN A 393 -10.59 5.21 -1.06
C GLN A 393 -9.54 4.77 -0.05
N PHE A 394 -8.42 5.50 0.03
CA PHE A 394 -7.33 5.22 0.97
C PHE A 394 -7.71 5.56 2.42
N ASP A 395 -8.65 6.48 2.62
CA ASP A 395 -9.09 6.88 3.95
C ASP A 395 -9.96 5.81 4.63
N TYR A 396 -10.62 4.94 3.87
CA TYR A 396 -11.44 3.84 4.41
C TYR A 396 -10.64 2.69 4.99
N PHE A 397 -9.33 2.64 4.72
CA PHE A 397 -8.47 1.57 5.20
C PHE A 397 -8.49 1.46 6.73
N ILE A 398 -8.32 2.58 7.43
CA ILE A 398 -8.25 2.61 8.90
C ILE A 398 -9.53 2.06 9.55
N PRO A 399 -10.74 2.56 9.24
CA PRO A 399 -11.98 2.00 9.79
C PRO A 399 -12.16 0.51 9.53
N PHE A 400 -11.73 0.01 8.37
CA PHE A 400 -11.87 -1.41 8.04
C PHE A 400 -10.89 -2.28 8.85
N VAL A 401 -9.64 -1.85 9.01
CA VAL A 401 -8.66 -2.54 9.87
C VAL A 401 -9.14 -2.55 11.32
N GLU A 402 -9.59 -1.41 11.82
CA GLU A 402 -10.07 -1.28 13.22
C GLU A 402 -11.31 -2.14 13.49
N SER A 403 -12.17 -2.34 12.50
CA SER A 403 -13.34 -3.21 12.64
C SER A 403 -12.98 -4.69 12.85
N GLY A 404 -11.77 -5.10 12.46
CA GLY A 404 -11.31 -6.50 12.49
C GLY A 404 -12.09 -7.43 11.55
N ARG A 405 -12.88 -6.87 10.61
CA ARG A 405 -13.73 -7.62 9.67
C ARG A 405 -13.07 -7.72 8.29
N LYS A 406 -13.50 -8.70 7.51
CA LYS A 406 -12.92 -9.00 6.18
C LYS A 406 -13.89 -8.76 5.03
N GLN A 407 -15.18 -8.65 5.32
CA GLN A 407 -16.23 -8.44 4.32
C GLN A 407 -17.09 -7.26 4.71
N PHE A 408 -17.43 -6.47 3.72
CA PHE A 408 -18.21 -5.25 3.88
C PHE A 408 -19.17 -5.10 2.71
N ALA A 409 -20.20 -4.29 2.89
CA ALA A 409 -21.09 -3.90 1.82
C ALA A 409 -21.42 -2.40 1.91
N ILE A 410 -21.63 -1.77 0.76
CA ILE A 410 -22.25 -0.44 0.69
C ILE A 410 -23.73 -0.65 0.44
N ILE A 411 -24.56 -0.20 1.36
CA ILE A 411 -26.01 -0.25 1.25
C ILE A 411 -26.51 1.10 0.74
N CYS A 412 -27.19 1.10 -0.39
CA CYS A 412 -27.81 2.30 -0.95
C CYS A 412 -29.17 1.94 -1.58
N ASP A 413 -29.91 2.94 -1.99
CA ASP A 413 -31.23 2.80 -2.63
C ASP A 413 -31.23 3.35 -4.06
N SER A 414 -32.41 3.37 -4.70
CA SER A 414 -32.58 3.83 -6.08
C SER A 414 -32.50 5.35 -6.27
N ASN A 415 -32.42 6.12 -5.20
CA ASN A 415 -32.24 7.56 -5.27
C ASN A 415 -30.77 7.90 -5.57
N GLN A 416 -30.31 7.53 -6.76
CA GLN A 416 -28.95 7.72 -7.25
C GLN A 416 -28.95 8.44 -8.62
N PRO A 417 -27.86 9.14 -8.98
CA PRO A 417 -27.70 9.67 -10.34
C PRO A 417 -27.78 8.54 -11.39
N GLU A 418 -28.32 8.85 -12.58
CA GLU A 418 -28.53 7.88 -13.66
C GLU A 418 -27.23 7.12 -14.03
N THR A 419 -26.11 7.82 -14.07
CA THR A 419 -24.79 7.21 -14.33
C THR A 419 -24.40 6.15 -13.28
N ARG A 420 -24.78 6.37 -12.01
CA ARG A 420 -24.52 5.40 -10.93
C ARG A 420 -25.50 4.22 -10.99
N LEU A 421 -26.78 4.48 -11.33
CA LEU A 421 -27.78 3.42 -11.55
C LEU A 421 -27.34 2.47 -12.67
N GLU A 422 -26.75 3.01 -13.72
CA GLU A 422 -26.21 2.19 -14.81
C GLU A 422 -25.03 1.32 -14.35
N LEU A 423 -24.12 1.86 -13.54
CA LEU A 423 -23.03 1.07 -12.94
C LEU A 423 -23.58 0.00 -11.97
N LEU A 424 -24.62 0.29 -11.20
CA LEU A 424 -25.27 -0.69 -10.31
C LEU A 424 -25.88 -1.85 -11.12
N LYS A 425 -26.53 -1.58 -12.27
CA LYS A 425 -27.04 -2.62 -13.17
C LYS A 425 -25.90 -3.50 -13.69
N GLN A 426 -24.81 -2.89 -14.18
CA GLN A 426 -23.63 -3.65 -14.62
C GLN A 426 -23.01 -4.45 -13.48
N GLY A 427 -23.02 -3.91 -12.25
CA GLY A 427 -22.57 -4.59 -11.05
C GLY A 427 -23.39 -5.83 -10.71
N ILE A 428 -24.72 -5.78 -10.91
CA ILE A 428 -25.61 -6.93 -10.75
C ILE A 428 -25.25 -8.02 -11.78
N GLU A 429 -25.09 -7.66 -13.06
CA GLU A 429 -24.70 -8.58 -14.12
C GLU A 429 -23.34 -9.25 -13.85
N LYS A 430 -22.38 -8.51 -13.29
CA LYS A 430 -21.05 -9.00 -12.89
C LYS A 430 -21.05 -9.74 -11.56
N GLY A 431 -22.18 -9.72 -10.81
CA GLY A 431 -22.32 -10.40 -9.52
C GLY A 431 -21.54 -9.78 -8.37
N VAL A 432 -21.31 -8.45 -8.41
CA VAL A 432 -20.69 -7.65 -7.34
C VAL A 432 -21.71 -6.74 -6.64
N VAL A 433 -22.96 -6.72 -7.11
CA VAL A 433 -24.07 -5.97 -6.53
C VAL A 433 -25.25 -6.93 -6.36
N ASP A 434 -25.83 -6.97 -5.17
CA ASP A 434 -27.10 -7.61 -4.90
C ASP A 434 -28.22 -6.55 -4.85
N THR A 435 -29.45 -6.91 -5.18
CA THR A 435 -30.61 -5.99 -5.19
C THR A 435 -31.86 -6.69 -4.72
N ALA A 436 -32.74 -5.92 -4.09
CA ALA A 436 -34.07 -6.38 -3.65
C ALA A 436 -35.02 -5.18 -3.43
N ASP A 437 -36.32 -5.47 -3.27
CA ASP A 437 -37.35 -4.44 -3.04
C ASP A 437 -37.50 -4.08 -1.55
N THR A 438 -36.98 -4.88 -0.64
CA THR A 438 -36.98 -4.61 0.82
C THR A 438 -35.55 -4.77 1.40
N ILE A 439 -35.30 -4.11 2.53
CA ILE A 439 -34.00 -4.24 3.24
C ILE A 439 -33.79 -5.67 3.76
N GLU A 440 -34.86 -6.34 4.20
CA GLU A 440 -34.80 -7.71 4.68
C GLU A 440 -34.45 -8.70 3.56
N GLU A 441 -35.02 -8.56 2.38
CA GLU A 441 -34.70 -9.37 1.20
C GLU A 441 -33.28 -9.05 0.70
N LEU A 442 -32.89 -7.77 0.69
CA LEU A 442 -31.52 -7.37 0.35
C LEU A 442 -30.50 -8.03 1.28
N ALA A 443 -30.77 -8.04 2.58
CA ALA A 443 -29.89 -8.69 3.54
C ALA A 443 -29.70 -10.18 3.21
N VAL A 444 -30.79 -10.89 2.88
CA VAL A 444 -30.71 -12.31 2.47
C VAL A 444 -29.88 -12.47 1.18
N ALA A 445 -30.14 -11.64 0.18
CA ALA A 445 -29.40 -11.68 -1.10
C ALA A 445 -27.90 -11.45 -0.92
N ALA A 446 -27.53 -10.49 -0.06
CA ALA A 446 -26.16 -10.09 0.24
C ALA A 446 -25.46 -10.97 1.30
N GLY A 447 -26.18 -11.95 1.89
CA GLY A 447 -25.62 -12.79 2.95
C GLY A 447 -25.41 -12.06 4.29
N LEU A 448 -26.16 -10.99 4.54
CA LEU A 448 -26.10 -10.17 5.76
C LEU A 448 -27.22 -10.56 6.75
N PRO A 449 -27.02 -10.34 8.06
CA PRO A 449 -28.09 -10.56 9.06
C PRO A 449 -29.22 -9.54 8.86
N SER A 450 -30.46 -10.02 8.58
CA SER A 450 -31.60 -9.16 8.19
C SER A 450 -32.01 -8.19 9.29
N TYR A 451 -32.17 -8.66 10.53
CA TYR A 451 -32.62 -7.80 11.64
C TYR A 451 -31.57 -6.71 11.97
N PRO A 452 -30.26 -7.00 12.10
CA PRO A 452 -29.26 -5.97 12.28
C PRO A 452 -29.20 -4.97 11.12
N LEU A 453 -29.32 -5.42 9.85
CA LEU A 453 -29.30 -4.50 8.71
C LEU A 453 -30.48 -3.53 8.75
N ALA A 454 -31.70 -4.04 8.97
CA ALA A 454 -32.90 -3.20 9.08
C ALA A 454 -32.73 -2.14 10.20
N LYS A 455 -32.21 -2.53 11.36
CA LYS A 455 -31.94 -1.60 12.46
C LYS A 455 -30.84 -0.59 12.17
N THR A 456 -29.81 -0.97 11.44
CA THR A 456 -28.75 -0.05 11.01
C THR A 456 -29.28 0.99 10.04
N VAL A 457 -30.11 0.59 9.06
CA VAL A 457 -30.75 1.53 8.12
C VAL A 457 -31.72 2.46 8.85
N GLU A 458 -32.56 1.93 9.76
CA GLU A 458 -33.49 2.74 10.59
C GLU A 458 -32.70 3.80 11.40
N ALA A 459 -31.63 3.40 12.08
CA ALA A 459 -30.80 4.32 12.87
C ALA A 459 -30.13 5.38 12.00
N TYR A 460 -29.60 4.99 10.83
CA TYR A 460 -29.02 5.94 9.88
C TYR A 460 -30.05 6.94 9.34
N ASN A 461 -31.24 6.47 8.99
CA ASN A 461 -32.32 7.33 8.52
C ASN A 461 -32.76 8.35 9.58
N ALA A 462 -32.70 7.98 10.87
CA ALA A 462 -32.96 8.92 11.96
C ALA A 462 -31.89 10.03 12.06
N LEU A 463 -30.61 9.72 11.76
CA LEU A 463 -29.55 10.73 11.68
C LEU A 463 -29.75 11.67 10.48
N CYS A 464 -30.23 11.14 9.34
CA CYS A 464 -30.61 11.97 8.20
C CYS A 464 -31.75 12.93 8.55
N ASP A 465 -32.77 12.48 9.28
CA ASP A 465 -33.87 13.32 9.74
C ASP A 465 -33.42 14.41 10.73
N ALA A 466 -32.41 14.10 11.54
CA ALA A 466 -31.79 15.06 12.46
C ALA A 466 -30.88 16.07 11.73
N GLY A 467 -30.46 15.79 10.48
CA GLY A 467 -29.54 16.61 9.69
C GLY A 467 -28.11 16.56 10.18
N GLU A 468 -27.76 15.63 11.07
CA GLU A 468 -26.42 15.48 11.65
C GLU A 468 -26.09 14.01 11.91
N ASP A 469 -24.94 13.55 11.45
CA ASP A 469 -24.39 12.25 11.78
C ASP A 469 -23.48 12.32 13.01
N THR A 470 -24.05 12.10 14.17
CA THR A 470 -23.30 12.08 15.45
C THR A 470 -22.48 10.80 15.65
N ALA A 471 -22.68 9.76 14.82
CA ALA A 471 -22.01 8.46 14.95
C ALA A 471 -20.68 8.40 14.20
N PHE A 472 -20.64 8.86 12.95
CA PHE A 472 -19.48 8.77 12.08
C PHE A 472 -19.10 10.11 11.44
N HIS A 473 -19.80 11.19 11.75
CA HIS A 473 -19.53 12.55 11.27
C HIS A 473 -19.56 12.67 9.73
N LYS A 474 -20.48 11.93 9.08
CA LYS A 474 -20.78 12.09 7.67
C LYS A 474 -21.28 13.51 7.42
N LYS A 475 -20.82 14.14 6.34
CA LYS A 475 -21.16 15.53 6.05
C LYS A 475 -22.67 15.70 5.84
N PRO A 476 -23.25 16.80 6.31
CA PRO A 476 -24.69 17.06 6.13
C PRO A 476 -25.16 17.00 4.67
N GLU A 477 -24.34 17.47 3.73
CA GLU A 477 -24.64 17.44 2.30
C GLU A 477 -24.67 16.02 1.69
N ASP A 478 -24.06 15.05 2.35
CA ASP A 478 -24.02 13.63 1.94
C ASP A 478 -25.06 12.78 2.67
N LEU A 479 -25.81 13.36 3.63
CA LEU A 479 -26.87 12.66 4.35
C LEU A 479 -28.06 12.44 3.44
N GLN A 480 -28.25 11.21 3.00
CA GLN A 480 -29.37 10.79 2.18
C GLN A 480 -30.00 9.54 2.80
N ARG A 481 -31.32 9.59 3.06
CA ARG A 481 -32.05 8.42 3.59
C ARG A 481 -31.94 7.24 2.61
N VAL A 482 -31.87 6.05 3.15
CA VAL A 482 -31.99 4.79 2.41
C VAL A 482 -33.41 4.26 2.58
N GLU A 483 -34.33 4.61 1.65
CA GLU A 483 -35.74 4.33 1.79
C GLU A 483 -36.49 4.02 0.48
N GLN A 484 -35.87 4.22 -0.68
CA GLN A 484 -36.54 4.10 -1.98
C GLN A 484 -36.09 2.81 -2.72
N ALA A 485 -36.99 1.84 -2.83
CA ALA A 485 -36.73 0.62 -3.59
C ALA A 485 -36.48 0.90 -5.09
N PRO A 486 -35.73 0.03 -5.80
CA PRO A 486 -34.97 -1.09 -5.26
C PRO A 486 -33.78 -0.66 -4.44
N PHE A 487 -33.40 -1.50 -3.47
CA PHE A 487 -32.20 -1.35 -2.65
C PHE A 487 -31.06 -2.15 -3.24
N PHE A 488 -29.83 -1.69 -2.97
CA PHE A 488 -28.61 -2.31 -3.48
C PHE A 488 -27.59 -2.54 -2.37
N ALA A 489 -26.89 -3.68 -2.45
CA ALA A 489 -25.73 -3.99 -1.64
C ALA A 489 -24.52 -4.20 -2.56
N VAL A 490 -23.58 -3.28 -2.54
CA VAL A 490 -22.31 -3.39 -3.28
C VAL A 490 -21.32 -4.12 -2.40
N GLN A 491 -20.92 -5.31 -2.81
CA GLN A 491 -19.98 -6.14 -2.06
C GLN A 491 -18.56 -5.59 -2.19
N ILE A 492 -17.94 -5.25 -1.08
CA ILE A 492 -16.58 -4.71 -1.02
C ILE A 492 -15.72 -5.48 -0.02
N THR A 493 -14.42 -5.48 -0.29
CA THR A 493 -13.41 -5.98 0.64
C THR A 493 -12.24 -5.00 0.69
N PRO A 494 -11.56 -4.88 1.82
CA PRO A 494 -10.22 -4.34 1.81
C PRO A 494 -9.32 -5.23 0.97
N ASN A 495 -8.39 -4.62 0.26
CA ASN A 495 -7.33 -5.32 -0.42
C ASN A 495 -5.99 -4.64 -0.18
N THR A 496 -4.94 -5.41 -0.38
CA THR A 496 -3.57 -4.91 -0.31
C THR A 496 -3.01 -4.78 -1.71
N ASN A 497 -2.32 -3.71 -2.00
CA ASN A 497 -1.57 -3.52 -3.25
C ASN A 497 -0.27 -2.73 -3.05
N ASP A 498 0.09 -2.47 -1.82
CA ASP A 498 1.37 -1.96 -1.34
C ASP A 498 1.46 -2.13 0.18
N SER A 499 2.65 -2.08 0.75
CA SER A 499 2.86 -2.15 2.19
C SER A 499 3.69 -0.95 2.67
N PHE A 500 3.32 -0.38 3.83
CA PHE A 500 3.93 0.84 4.34
C PHE A 500 4.64 0.59 5.67
N GLY A 501 5.72 1.35 5.87
CA GLY A 501 6.55 1.25 7.07
C GLY A 501 7.42 0.01 7.04
N GLN A 502 8.67 0.18 6.69
CA GLN A 502 9.68 -0.87 6.68
C GLN A 502 11.01 -0.27 7.14
N LEU A 503 11.98 -0.05 6.26
CA LEU A 503 13.29 0.47 6.66
C LEU A 503 13.29 2.00 6.72
N ALA A 504 13.87 2.55 7.78
CA ALA A 504 14.23 3.97 7.83
C ALA A 504 15.50 4.21 7.01
N ILE A 505 15.49 5.29 6.22
CA ILE A 505 16.62 5.68 5.38
C ILE A 505 17.05 7.14 5.62
N SER A 506 18.28 7.46 5.31
CA SER A 506 18.76 8.84 5.20
C SER A 506 18.36 9.46 3.84
N THR A 507 18.58 10.77 3.68
CA THR A 507 18.43 11.45 2.37
C THR A 507 19.44 10.99 1.31
N LYS A 508 20.39 10.14 1.67
CA LYS A 508 21.29 9.43 0.76
C LYS A 508 20.85 7.99 0.48
N ALA A 509 19.64 7.62 0.88
CA ALA A 509 19.12 6.26 0.82
C ALA A 509 19.92 5.21 1.63
N GLU A 510 20.79 5.64 2.56
CA GLU A 510 21.51 4.76 3.49
C GLU A 510 20.51 4.18 4.50
N VAL A 511 20.55 2.88 4.74
CA VAL A 511 19.73 2.25 5.80
C VAL A 511 20.20 2.70 7.17
N LEU A 512 19.30 3.11 8.03
CA LEU A 512 19.61 3.58 9.38
C LEU A 512 19.44 2.48 10.42
N ASN A 513 20.33 2.47 11.42
CA ASN A 513 20.22 1.60 12.61
C ASN A 513 19.28 2.20 13.67
N GLY A 514 19.09 1.49 14.79
CA GLY A 514 18.22 1.92 15.90
C GLY A 514 18.61 3.27 16.54
N GLN A 515 19.83 3.77 16.33
CA GLN A 515 20.30 5.09 16.75
C GLN A 515 20.22 6.14 15.63
N ARG A 516 19.56 5.80 14.52
CA ARG A 516 19.47 6.62 13.30
C ARG A 516 20.83 6.97 12.68
N GLN A 517 21.82 6.08 12.83
CA GLN A 517 23.11 6.20 12.15
C GLN A 517 23.11 5.33 10.90
N PRO A 518 23.75 5.77 9.79
CA PRO A 518 23.89 4.95 8.60
C PRO A 518 24.63 3.63 8.86
N ILE A 519 24.11 2.55 8.29
CA ILE A 519 24.80 1.25 8.25
C ILE A 519 25.70 1.25 7.02
N ALA A 520 27.01 1.22 7.25
CA ALA A 520 28.00 1.31 6.18
C ALA A 520 27.80 0.19 5.13
N GLY A 521 27.81 0.56 3.85
CA GLY A 521 27.66 -0.35 2.72
C GLY A 521 26.22 -0.87 2.49
N LEU A 522 25.21 -0.39 3.22
CA LEU A 522 23.83 -0.81 3.08
C LEU A 522 22.90 0.35 2.74
N TYR A 523 22.17 0.20 1.63
CA TYR A 523 21.20 1.15 1.10
C TYR A 523 19.84 0.48 0.90
N ALA A 524 18.79 1.28 0.84
CA ALA A 524 17.46 0.76 0.50
C ALA A 524 16.67 1.73 -0.39
N ALA A 525 15.83 1.18 -1.28
CA ALA A 525 15.07 1.98 -2.23
C ALA A 525 13.69 1.37 -2.55
N GLY A 526 12.73 2.21 -2.90
CA GLY A 526 11.36 1.81 -3.21
C GLY A 526 10.54 1.43 -1.99
N THR A 527 9.57 0.55 -2.16
CA THR A 527 8.59 0.19 -1.11
C THR A 527 9.25 -0.24 0.21
N ILE A 528 10.34 -0.97 0.19
CA ILE A 528 11.10 -1.35 1.40
C ILE A 528 11.61 -0.15 2.21
N ALA A 529 11.75 1.02 1.57
CA ALA A 529 12.30 2.26 2.14
C ALA A 529 11.24 3.36 2.32
N ASN A 530 9.95 3.04 2.33
CA ASN A 530 8.87 4.01 2.38
C ASN A 530 8.42 4.42 3.80
N ALA A 531 9.08 3.89 4.83
CA ALA A 531 8.67 4.03 6.23
C ALA A 531 8.53 5.48 6.72
N GLU A 532 9.23 6.41 6.13
CA GLU A 532 9.23 7.83 6.50
C GLU A 532 8.63 8.75 5.42
N LEU A 533 7.99 8.17 4.38
CA LEU A 533 7.23 8.90 3.37
C LEU A 533 5.73 8.64 3.48
N PHE A 534 5.33 7.39 3.68
CA PHE A 534 3.94 6.98 3.87
C PHE A 534 3.71 6.50 5.30
N TYR A 535 2.47 6.64 5.77
CA TYR A 535 2.09 6.20 7.10
C TYR A 535 1.03 5.10 7.02
N LEU A 536 -0.22 5.41 7.36
CA LEU A 536 -1.31 4.42 7.35
C LEU A 536 -2.04 4.36 6.01
N ARG A 537 -1.77 5.29 5.11
CA ARG A 537 -2.45 5.41 3.82
C ARG A 537 -1.50 5.79 2.70
N TYR A 538 -1.87 5.43 1.50
CA TYR A 538 -1.17 5.84 0.30
C TYR A 538 -1.53 7.28 -0.07
N ALA A 539 -0.54 8.13 -0.22
CA ALA A 539 -0.77 9.56 -0.42
C ALA A 539 -1.50 9.86 -1.74
N VAL A 540 -1.03 9.29 -2.86
CA VAL A 540 -1.59 9.52 -4.20
C VAL A 540 -1.07 8.49 -5.20
N SER A 541 -1.90 8.17 -6.19
CA SER A 541 -1.51 7.26 -7.27
C SER A 541 -0.31 7.81 -8.08
N GLY A 542 0.75 7.02 -8.14
CA GLY A 542 2.00 7.38 -8.82
C GLY A 542 3.15 7.79 -7.89
N ALA A 543 2.88 8.02 -6.60
CA ALA A 543 3.91 8.38 -5.63
C ALA A 543 4.95 7.26 -5.45
N SER A 544 4.54 5.98 -5.45
CA SER A 544 5.47 4.84 -5.29
C SER A 544 6.42 4.68 -6.47
N LEU A 545 5.96 4.89 -7.72
CA LEU A 545 6.86 4.83 -8.88
C LEU A 545 7.87 5.99 -8.87
N CYS A 546 7.42 7.20 -8.52
CA CYS A 546 8.30 8.36 -8.36
C CYS A 546 9.33 8.10 -7.25
N MET A 547 8.89 7.74 -6.05
CA MET A 547 9.76 7.43 -4.91
C MET A 547 10.76 6.30 -5.26
N GLY A 548 10.28 5.23 -5.91
CA GLY A 548 11.13 4.10 -6.30
C GLY A 548 12.24 4.53 -7.26
N THR A 549 11.91 5.33 -8.29
CA THR A 549 12.90 5.85 -9.23
C THR A 549 13.90 6.77 -8.55
N VAL A 550 13.41 7.72 -7.75
CA VAL A 550 14.25 8.70 -7.03
C VAL A 550 15.19 8.01 -6.06
N THR A 551 14.65 7.18 -5.16
CA THR A 551 15.47 6.53 -4.12
C THR A 551 16.43 5.49 -4.71
N GLY A 552 16.04 4.79 -5.79
CA GLY A 552 16.92 3.85 -6.49
C GLY A 552 18.15 4.54 -7.08
N ARG A 553 17.95 5.65 -7.79
CA ARG A 553 19.05 6.46 -8.33
C ARG A 553 19.96 7.01 -7.24
N ILE A 554 19.37 7.59 -6.20
CA ILE A 554 20.14 8.15 -5.07
C ILE A 554 20.92 7.05 -4.34
N ALA A 555 20.34 5.87 -4.11
CA ALA A 555 21.04 4.75 -3.50
C ALA A 555 22.30 4.35 -4.28
N ALA A 556 22.20 4.25 -5.61
CA ALA A 556 23.33 3.94 -6.46
C ALA A 556 24.40 5.03 -6.44
N GLN A 557 24.01 6.30 -6.58
CA GLN A 557 24.92 7.45 -6.54
C GLN A 557 25.67 7.51 -5.21
N SER A 558 24.96 7.32 -4.10
CA SER A 558 25.56 7.32 -2.75
C SER A 558 26.50 6.13 -2.56
N ALA A 559 26.07 4.93 -2.98
CA ALA A 559 26.88 3.71 -2.88
C ALA A 559 28.21 3.81 -3.66
N LEU A 560 28.20 4.47 -4.81
CA LEU A 560 29.42 4.68 -5.61
C LEU A 560 30.30 5.80 -5.05
N ALA A 561 29.73 6.79 -4.37
CA ALA A 561 30.49 7.87 -3.74
C ALA A 561 31.21 7.43 -2.44
N ASP A 562 30.70 6.41 -1.74
CA ASP A 562 31.29 5.83 -0.52
C ASP A 562 32.47 4.89 -0.80
N SER A 563 32.95 4.84 -2.01
CA SER A 563 33.96 3.91 -2.51
C SER A 563 35.37 4.46 -2.53
#